data_51c17dff17b0ea82f4a262d6b5325c05
#
_entry.id   51c17dff17b0ea82f4a262d6b5325c05
#
_cell.length_a   1.000
_cell.length_b   1.000
_cell.length_c   1.000
_cell.angle_alpha   90.00
_cell.angle_beta   90.00
_cell.angle_gamma   90.00
#
_symmetry.space_group_name_H-M   'P 1'
#
loop_
_entity.id
_entity.type
_entity.pdbx_description
1 polymer ?
#
loop_
_entity_poly.entity_id
_entity_poly.type
_entity_poly.pdbx_seq_one_letter_code
_entity_poly.pdbx_strand_id
1 'polypeptide(L)' 'PRTTAQWAKASNPVGRRDLMRGDFVFFNTLGGRYSHMGIFVGNGQFVHAPSSGGTVQRVRMDNVYFAKRFTEARSIFA' A
#
# COMPACT_ATOMS: atom_id res chain seq x y z
N PRO A 1 2.79 -13.04 -8.12
CA PRO A 1 1.56 -12.25 -8.33
C PRO A 1 1.78 -11.09 -9.30
N ARG A 2 0.75 -10.79 -10.09
CA ARG A 2 0.81 -9.71 -11.09
C ARG A 2 -0.12 -8.55 -10.76
N THR A 3 -1.15 -8.80 -9.96
CA THR A 3 -2.13 -7.78 -9.63
C THR A 3 -2.05 -7.44 -8.14
N THR A 4 -2.57 -6.28 -7.78
CA THR A 4 -2.63 -5.86 -6.38
C THR A 4 -3.44 -6.85 -5.55
N ALA A 5 -4.54 -7.36 -6.10
CA ALA A 5 -5.36 -8.36 -5.41
C ALA A 5 -4.59 -9.66 -5.17
N GLN A 6 -3.77 -10.08 -6.13
CA GLN A 6 -2.94 -11.28 -5.96
C GLN A 6 -1.87 -11.07 -4.88
N TRP A 7 -1.26 -9.89 -4.83
CA TRP A 7 -0.31 -9.58 -3.79
C TRP A 7 -0.97 -9.56 -2.41
N ALA A 8 -2.19 -9.04 -2.31
CA ALA A 8 -2.94 -9.07 -1.07
C ALA A 8 -3.16 -10.52 -0.61
N LYS A 9 -3.56 -11.40 -1.54
CA LYS A 9 -3.82 -12.81 -1.23
C LYS A 9 -2.54 -13.56 -0.82
N ALA A 10 -1.40 -13.18 -1.37
CA ALA A 10 -0.11 -13.84 -1.11
C ALA A 10 0.59 -13.34 0.16
N SER A 11 -0.01 -12.41 0.88
CA SER A 11 0.58 -11.78 2.05
C SER A 11 -0.33 -11.93 3.26
N ASN A 12 0.17 -11.60 4.45
CA ASN A 12 -0.58 -11.70 5.69
C ASN A 12 -0.87 -10.31 6.26
N PRO A 13 -2.05 -10.10 6.86
CA PRO A 13 -2.37 -8.79 7.43
C PRO A 13 -1.44 -8.43 8.58
N VAL A 14 -1.10 -7.16 8.68
CA VAL A 14 -0.36 -6.61 9.81
C VAL A 14 -1.08 -5.37 10.29
N GLY A 15 -0.96 -5.08 11.58
CA GLY A 15 -1.52 -3.86 12.14
C GLY A 15 -0.80 -2.65 11.57
N ARG A 16 -1.54 -1.55 11.39
CA ARG A 16 -0.95 -0.32 10.86
C ARG A 16 0.23 0.16 11.70
N ARG A 17 0.18 -0.08 13.02
CA ARG A 17 1.25 0.30 13.93
C ARG A 17 2.47 -0.61 13.85
N ASP A 18 2.30 -1.77 13.22
CA ASP A 18 3.34 -2.79 13.11
C ASP A 18 4.01 -2.78 11.73
N LEU A 19 3.70 -1.80 10.90
CA LEU A 19 4.28 -1.66 9.57
C LEU A 19 5.79 -1.56 9.65
N MET A 20 6.45 -2.36 8.82
CA MET A 20 7.90 -2.36 8.66
C MET A 20 8.25 -2.11 7.20
N ARG A 21 9.45 -1.64 6.94
CA ARG A 21 9.93 -1.46 5.57
C ARG A 21 9.74 -2.72 4.76
N GLY A 22 9.23 -2.57 3.55
CA GLY A 22 8.97 -3.68 2.65
C GLY A 22 7.56 -4.22 2.77
N ASP A 23 6.79 -3.83 3.77
CA ASP A 23 5.40 -4.24 3.89
C ASP A 23 4.54 -3.51 2.87
N PHE A 24 3.39 -4.11 2.54
CA PHE A 24 2.47 -3.54 1.57
C PHE A 24 1.41 -2.68 2.26
N VAL A 25 1.06 -1.57 1.61
CA VAL A 25 -0.10 -0.76 2.01
C VAL A 25 -1.07 -0.75 0.83
N PHE A 26 -2.34 -1.03 1.12
CA PHE A 26 -3.38 -1.13 0.09
C PHE A 26 -4.39 -0.01 0.24
N PHE A 27 -4.90 0.44 -0.90
CA PHE A 27 -5.82 1.56 -0.97
C PHE A 27 -6.96 1.24 -1.93
N ASN A 28 -8.12 1.81 -1.65
CA ASN A 28 -9.27 1.75 -2.55
C ASN A 28 -9.34 3.05 -3.35
N THR A 29 -8.73 3.04 -4.53
CA THR A 29 -8.70 4.20 -5.41
C THR A 29 -9.62 4.06 -6.61
N LEU A 30 -9.99 2.81 -6.97
CA LEU A 30 -10.77 2.51 -8.17
C LEU A 30 -12.03 1.70 -7.85
N GLY A 31 -12.47 1.71 -6.60
CA GLY A 31 -13.67 1.01 -6.18
C GLY A 31 -13.47 -0.38 -5.60
N GLY A 32 -12.26 -0.90 -5.62
CA GLY A 32 -11.92 -2.20 -5.02
C GLY A 32 -11.03 -2.02 -3.79
N ARG A 33 -11.19 -2.91 -2.80
CA ARG A 33 -10.44 -2.87 -1.56
C ARG A 33 -8.92 -2.89 -1.78
N TYR A 34 -8.47 -3.61 -2.82
CA TYR A 34 -7.05 -3.74 -3.16
C TYR A 34 -6.74 -3.17 -4.54
N SER A 35 -7.41 -2.09 -4.92
CA SER A 35 -7.25 -1.54 -6.26
C SER A 35 -5.95 -0.79 -6.47
N HIS A 36 -5.26 -0.43 -5.39
CA HIS A 36 -3.96 0.22 -5.46
C HIS A 36 -3.09 -0.20 -4.29
N MET A 37 -1.79 -0.29 -4.53
CA MET A 37 -0.86 -0.63 -3.46
C MET A 37 0.42 0.19 -3.54
N GLY A 38 1.07 0.33 -2.38
CA GLY A 38 2.39 0.87 -2.25
C GLY A 38 3.24 0.00 -1.35
N ILE A 39 4.50 0.37 -1.21
CA ILE A 39 5.45 -0.32 -0.35
C ILE A 39 5.90 0.65 0.74
N PHE A 40 5.73 0.24 1.99
CA PHE A 40 6.12 1.06 3.13
C PHE A 40 7.64 1.15 3.19
N VAL A 41 8.17 2.38 3.36
CA VAL A 41 9.62 2.62 3.38
C VAL A 41 10.10 3.20 4.70
N GLY A 42 9.26 3.20 5.72
CA GLY A 42 9.60 3.77 7.02
C GLY A 42 9.25 5.25 7.10
N ASN A 43 9.42 5.82 8.28
CA ASN A 43 9.16 7.25 8.56
C ASN A 43 7.75 7.71 8.14
N GLY A 44 6.78 6.80 8.23
CA GLY A 44 5.40 7.14 7.87
C GLY A 44 5.19 7.38 6.38
N GLN A 45 6.03 6.81 5.53
CA GLN A 45 5.98 7.01 4.08
C GLN A 45 5.91 5.70 3.32
N PHE A 46 5.34 5.76 2.12
CA PHE A 46 5.33 4.64 1.20
C PHE A 46 5.69 5.12 -0.20
N VAL A 47 6.10 4.19 -1.06
CA VAL A 47 6.36 4.48 -2.47
C VAL A 47 5.31 3.75 -3.31
N HIS A 48 4.91 4.36 -4.40
CA HIS A 48 3.97 3.76 -5.34
C HIS A 48 4.18 4.32 -6.74
N ALA A 49 3.69 3.58 -7.73
CA ALA A 49 3.66 4.05 -9.11
C ALA A 49 2.25 4.56 -9.39
N PRO A 50 2.08 5.85 -9.72
CA PRO A 50 0.75 6.39 -10.04
C PRO A 50 0.13 5.67 -11.22
N SER A 51 -1.19 5.39 -11.15
CA SER A 51 -1.91 4.71 -12.23
C SER A 51 -2.00 5.55 -13.51
N SER A 52 -1.85 6.86 -13.39
CA SER A 52 -1.86 7.78 -14.53
C SER A 52 -0.55 7.78 -15.31
N GLY A 53 0.40 6.93 -14.90
CA GLY A 53 1.75 6.93 -15.47
C GLY A 53 2.67 7.87 -14.69
N GLY A 54 3.91 7.95 -15.15
CA GLY A 54 4.91 8.77 -14.48
C GLY A 54 5.85 7.94 -13.62
N THR A 55 6.64 8.62 -12.80
CA THR A 55 7.67 7.97 -11.98
C THR A 55 7.10 7.48 -10.65
N VAL A 56 7.82 6.54 -10.03
CA VAL A 56 7.55 6.12 -8.66
C VAL A 56 7.67 7.33 -7.74
N GLN A 57 6.71 7.49 -6.85
CA GLN A 57 6.65 8.62 -5.93
C GLN A 57 6.65 8.15 -4.48
N ARG A 58 7.27 8.95 -3.63
CA ARG A 58 7.23 8.76 -2.18
C ARG A 58 6.14 9.66 -1.61
N VAL A 59 5.24 9.08 -0.81
CA VAL A 59 4.07 9.78 -0.27
C VAL A 59 3.94 9.44 1.22
N ARG A 60 3.45 10.40 2.00
CA ARG A 60 3.19 10.18 3.42
C ARG A 60 1.92 9.36 3.62
N MET A 61 1.93 8.49 4.63
CA MET A 61 0.75 7.71 5.00
C MET A 61 -0.42 8.60 5.45
N ASP A 62 -0.12 9.80 5.96
CA ASP A 62 -1.15 10.75 6.38
C ASP A 62 -1.58 11.71 5.27
N ASN A 63 -1.12 11.52 4.05
CA ASN A 63 -1.60 12.26 2.89
C ASN A 63 -3.13 12.17 2.83
N VAL A 64 -3.80 13.31 2.66
CA VAL A 64 -5.27 13.38 2.76
C VAL A 64 -5.95 12.42 1.80
N TYR A 65 -5.48 12.35 0.56
CA TYR A 65 -6.07 11.47 -0.45
C TYR A 65 -5.94 9.99 -0.04
N PHE A 66 -4.73 9.56 0.31
CA PHE A 66 -4.45 8.16 0.59
C PHE A 66 -4.92 7.72 1.98
N ALA A 67 -4.88 8.61 2.97
CA ALA A 67 -5.34 8.27 4.31
C ALA A 67 -6.81 7.87 4.32
N LYS A 68 -7.64 8.54 3.52
CA LYS A 68 -9.06 8.22 3.41
C LYS A 68 -9.32 6.91 2.68
N ARG A 69 -8.38 6.47 1.84
CA ARG A 69 -8.53 5.30 0.97
C ARG A 69 -7.78 4.08 1.45
N PHE A 70 -7.05 4.23 2.54
CA PHE A 70 -6.30 3.11 3.13
C PHE A 70 -7.26 1.99 3.53
N THR A 71 -6.96 0.76 3.11
CA THR A 71 -7.79 -0.40 3.43
C THR A 71 -7.10 -1.40 4.34
N GLU A 72 -5.83 -1.69 4.08
CA GLU A 72 -5.14 -2.73 4.84
C GLU A 72 -3.64 -2.65 4.65
N ALA A 73 -2.89 -3.02 5.69
CA ALA A 73 -1.45 -3.26 5.61
C ALA A 73 -1.21 -4.77 5.64
N ARG A 74 -0.30 -5.27 4.82
CA ARG A 74 0.02 -6.69 4.73
C ARG A 74 1.52 -6.89 4.54
N SER A 75 2.01 -8.07 4.90
CA SER A 75 3.44 -8.39 4.83
C SER A 75 3.65 -9.78 4.22
N ILE A 76 4.67 -9.91 3.37
CA ILE A 76 5.12 -11.22 2.90
C ILE A 76 6.14 -11.83 3.88
N PHE A 77 6.56 -11.07 4.87
CA PHE A 77 7.55 -11.53 5.85
C PHE A 77 6.91 -12.00 7.16
N ALA A 78 5.65 -11.73 7.36
CA ALA A 78 4.95 -12.08 8.59
C ALA A 78 4.35 -13.47 8.53
#